data_b4b8420671e183e74f6deeb4b4a9ab6e
#
_entry.id   b4b8420671e183e74f6deeb4b4a9ab6e
#
_cell.length_a   1.000
_cell.length_b   1.000
_cell.length_c   1.000
_cell.angle_alpha   90.00
_cell.angle_beta   90.00
_cell.angle_gamma   90.00
#
_symmetry.space_group_name_H-M   'P 1'
#
loop_
_entity.id
_entity.type
_entity.pdbx_description
1 polymer ?
#
loop_
_entity_poly.entity_id
_entity_poly.type
_entity_poly.pdbx_seq_one_letter_code
_entity_poly.pdbx_strand_id
1 'polypeptide(L)'
;WGLVTCVYNLGFAAFLMRTPDSDRLPAGAAGLVFFLLLVTEFNDVAQYVFGKLLGRHKIAPTVSPNKTWEGFLGGWLATGLLIWFAGPLFTPLAGYGLLVVAVALPLAGFAGDVTMSAVKRDIGVKDTSHAIPGHGGVLDRADSLTFTAPLYFHLLALFALGKF
;
A
#
# COMPACT_ATOMS: atom_id res chain seq x y z
N TRP A 1 19.26 -1.31 -5.77
CA TRP A 1 17.82 -1.64 -5.62
C TRP A 1 17.34 -1.32 -4.20
N GLY A 2 17.96 -1.86 -3.15
CA GLY A 2 17.55 -1.67 -1.75
C GLY A 2 17.47 -0.20 -1.32
N LEU A 3 18.44 0.66 -1.71
CA LEU A 3 18.39 2.09 -1.40
C LEU A 3 17.16 2.78 -2.03
N VAL A 4 16.85 2.48 -3.29
CA VAL A 4 15.70 3.08 -3.96
C VAL A 4 14.40 2.57 -3.34
N THR A 5 14.26 1.27 -3.15
CA THR A 5 13.00 0.67 -2.70
C THR A 5 12.75 0.90 -1.22
N CYS A 6 13.76 0.69 -0.37
CA CYS A 6 13.57 0.72 1.09
C CYS A 6 13.80 2.11 1.71
N VAL A 7 14.63 2.96 1.10
CA VAL A 7 14.93 4.29 1.66
C VAL A 7 14.17 5.37 0.92
N TYR A 8 14.39 5.48 -0.39
CA TYR A 8 13.78 6.55 -1.19
C TYR A 8 12.25 6.41 -1.26
N ASN A 9 11.74 5.23 -1.62
CA ASN A 9 10.30 5.04 -1.75
C ASN A 9 9.55 5.18 -0.42
N LEU A 10 10.08 4.62 0.67
CA LEU A 10 9.45 4.82 1.99
C LEU A 10 9.56 6.27 2.48
N GLY A 11 10.57 7.01 2.02
CA GLY A 11 10.70 8.44 2.28
C GLY A 11 9.50 9.27 1.85
N PHE A 12 8.74 8.83 0.83
CA PHE A 12 7.52 9.52 0.42
C PHE A 12 6.44 9.55 1.49
N ALA A 13 6.36 8.55 2.38
CA ALA A 13 5.48 8.61 3.54
C ALA A 13 5.88 9.77 4.49
N ALA A 14 7.18 10.01 4.67
CA ALA A 14 7.66 11.16 5.45
C ALA A 14 7.44 12.50 4.73
N PHE A 15 7.51 12.53 3.38
CA PHE A 15 7.18 13.75 2.64
C PHE A 15 5.73 14.16 2.78
N LEU A 16 4.79 13.21 2.93
CA LEU A 16 3.38 13.54 3.20
C LEU A 16 3.22 14.36 4.49
N MET A 17 4.03 14.10 5.52
CA MET A 17 4.02 14.87 6.78
C MET A 17 4.50 16.32 6.61
N ARG A 18 5.20 16.63 5.54
CA ARG A 18 5.66 17.99 5.21
C ARG A 18 4.67 18.78 4.36
N THR A 19 3.56 18.15 3.96
CA THR A 19 2.48 18.86 3.24
C THR A 19 1.94 19.97 4.14
N PRO A 20 1.97 21.25 3.70
CA PRO A 20 1.45 22.33 4.51
C PRO A 20 -0.02 22.11 4.84
N ASP A 21 -0.39 22.31 6.10
CA ASP A 21 -1.79 22.29 6.49
C ASP A 21 -2.54 23.41 5.76
N SER A 22 -3.65 23.04 5.17
CA SER A 22 -4.52 23.97 4.44
C SER A 22 -5.97 23.54 4.67
N ASP A 23 -6.91 24.47 4.44
CA ASP A 23 -8.34 24.21 4.53
C ASP A 23 -8.81 23.09 3.56
N ARG A 24 -7.93 22.69 2.63
CA ARG A 24 -8.19 21.60 1.69
C ARG A 24 -7.87 20.21 2.25
N LEU A 25 -7.15 20.13 3.37
CA LEU A 25 -6.77 18.88 4.02
C LEU A 25 -7.71 18.56 5.19
N PRO A 26 -8.75 17.73 5.00
CA PRO A 26 -9.78 17.50 6.02
C PRO A 26 -9.21 16.99 7.36
N ALA A 27 -8.15 16.17 7.28
CA ALA A 27 -7.50 15.57 8.45
C ALA A 27 -6.01 15.99 8.60
N GLY A 28 -5.58 17.06 7.91
CA GLY A 28 -4.20 17.53 7.93
C GLY A 28 -3.19 16.55 7.31
N ALA A 29 -1.91 16.89 7.40
CA ALA A 29 -0.82 16.04 6.88
C ALA A 29 -0.75 14.67 7.58
N ALA A 30 -1.01 14.63 8.89
CA ALA A 30 -1.07 13.39 9.65
C ALA A 30 -2.19 12.46 9.15
N GLY A 31 -3.33 13.02 8.74
CA GLY A 31 -4.43 12.27 8.14
C GLY A 31 -4.06 11.61 6.83
N LEU A 32 -3.23 12.25 6.00
CA LEU A 32 -2.72 11.66 4.75
C LEU A 32 -1.87 10.41 5.02
N VAL A 33 -0.96 10.49 5.99
CA VAL A 33 -0.11 9.35 6.37
C VAL A 33 -0.94 8.25 7.01
N PHE A 34 -1.83 8.60 7.94
CA PHE A 34 -2.72 7.63 8.55
C PHE A 34 -3.56 6.89 7.50
N PHE A 35 -4.11 7.62 6.54
CA PHE A 35 -4.92 7.02 5.48
C PHE A 35 -4.09 6.10 4.56
N LEU A 36 -2.86 6.50 4.20
CA LEU A 36 -1.95 5.63 3.45
C LEU A 36 -1.70 4.32 4.19
N LEU A 37 -1.36 4.38 5.48
CA LEU A 37 -1.11 3.18 6.29
C LEU A 37 -2.37 2.33 6.41
N LEU A 38 -3.51 2.95 6.74
CA LEU A 38 -4.80 2.26 6.88
C LEU A 38 -5.15 1.48 5.60
N VAL A 39 -5.04 2.13 4.44
CA VAL A 39 -5.40 1.53 3.14
C VAL A 39 -4.43 0.40 2.78
N THR A 40 -3.14 0.60 3.01
CA THR A 40 -2.12 -0.42 2.69
C THR A 40 -2.30 -1.67 3.55
N GLU A 41 -2.40 -1.51 4.87
CA GLU A 41 -2.61 -2.63 5.80
C GLU A 41 -3.96 -3.32 5.56
N PHE A 42 -5.02 -2.54 5.33
CA PHE A 42 -6.34 -3.10 5.02
C PHE A 42 -6.32 -3.93 3.74
N ASN A 43 -5.60 -3.48 2.71
CA ASN A 43 -5.44 -4.22 1.47
C ASN A 43 -4.83 -5.61 1.69
N ASP A 44 -3.77 -5.69 2.50
CA ASP A 44 -3.10 -6.96 2.77
C ASP A 44 -3.97 -7.89 3.61
N VAL A 45 -4.66 -7.35 4.62
CA VAL A 45 -5.63 -8.11 5.43
C VAL A 45 -6.79 -8.60 4.57
N ALA A 46 -7.38 -7.76 3.73
CA ALA A 46 -8.47 -8.12 2.86
C ALA A 46 -8.06 -9.20 1.86
N GLN A 47 -6.91 -9.05 1.19
CA GLN A 47 -6.37 -10.07 0.29
C GLN A 47 -6.17 -11.43 1.00
N TYR A 48 -5.66 -11.40 2.24
CA TYR A 48 -5.51 -12.61 3.04
C TYR A 48 -6.85 -13.26 3.37
N VAL A 49 -7.83 -12.47 3.83
CA VAL A 49 -9.17 -12.98 4.20
C VAL A 49 -9.88 -13.59 3.00
N PHE A 50 -9.97 -12.84 1.89
CA PHE A 50 -10.59 -13.37 0.66
C PHE A 50 -9.82 -14.55 0.08
N GLY A 51 -8.49 -14.52 0.15
CA GLY A 51 -7.64 -15.63 -0.29
C GLY A 51 -7.83 -16.89 0.54
N LYS A 52 -8.07 -16.76 1.85
CA LYS A 52 -8.34 -17.88 2.74
C LYS A 52 -9.74 -18.46 2.58
N LEU A 53 -10.74 -17.59 2.36
CA LEU A 53 -12.14 -17.99 2.27
C LEU A 53 -12.52 -18.51 0.86
N LEU A 54 -12.02 -17.87 -0.19
CA LEU A 54 -12.44 -18.11 -1.56
C LEU A 54 -11.31 -18.61 -2.46
N GLY A 55 -10.05 -18.55 -2.02
CA GLY A 55 -8.89 -18.79 -2.86
C GLY A 55 -8.79 -20.22 -3.38
N ARG A 56 -8.71 -20.35 -4.69
CA ARG A 56 -8.54 -21.62 -5.41
C ARG A 56 -7.33 -21.59 -6.34
N HIS A 57 -7.09 -20.45 -7.00
CA HIS A 57 -6.07 -20.31 -8.03
C HIS A 57 -4.89 -19.49 -7.50
N LYS A 58 -3.71 -20.13 -7.41
CA LYS A 58 -2.49 -19.47 -6.94
C LYS A 58 -1.93 -18.52 -8.00
N ILE A 59 -1.44 -17.33 -7.55
CA ILE A 59 -0.82 -16.34 -8.45
C ILE A 59 0.66 -16.64 -8.66
N ALA A 60 1.40 -16.84 -7.57
CA ALA A 60 2.86 -16.99 -7.58
C ALA A 60 3.31 -18.10 -6.60
N PRO A 61 3.12 -19.38 -6.93
CA PRO A 61 3.38 -20.49 -6.00
C PRO A 61 4.81 -20.55 -5.46
N THR A 62 5.79 -20.17 -6.26
CA THR A 62 7.22 -20.19 -5.91
C THR A 62 7.66 -19.01 -5.04
N VAL A 63 7.03 -17.86 -5.20
CA VAL A 63 7.37 -16.61 -4.50
C VAL A 63 6.54 -16.45 -3.24
N SER A 64 5.22 -16.53 -3.39
CA SER A 64 4.26 -16.38 -2.30
C SER A 64 3.14 -17.42 -2.43
N PRO A 65 3.27 -18.61 -1.81
CA PRO A 65 2.36 -19.74 -2.00
C PRO A 65 0.93 -19.50 -1.49
N ASN A 66 0.73 -18.48 -0.68
CA ASN A 66 -0.58 -18.18 -0.09
C ASN A 66 -1.40 -17.17 -0.92
N LYS A 67 -0.80 -16.49 -1.92
CA LYS A 67 -1.49 -15.52 -2.75
C LYS A 67 -2.34 -16.20 -3.83
N THR A 68 -3.60 -15.77 -3.91
CA THR A 68 -4.60 -16.29 -4.86
C THR A 68 -5.25 -15.17 -5.66
N TRP A 69 -5.73 -15.48 -6.86
CA TRP A 69 -6.44 -14.52 -7.72
C TRP A 69 -7.73 -14.02 -7.06
N GLU A 70 -8.45 -14.90 -6.37
CA GLU A 70 -9.67 -14.54 -5.65
C GLU A 70 -9.37 -13.61 -4.48
N GLY A 71 -8.27 -13.88 -3.76
CA GLY A 71 -7.78 -13.01 -2.70
C GLY A 71 -7.40 -11.63 -3.23
N PHE A 72 -6.65 -11.60 -4.32
CA PHE A 72 -6.25 -10.36 -4.98
C PHE A 72 -7.47 -9.51 -5.42
N LEU A 73 -8.40 -10.11 -6.16
CA LEU A 73 -9.58 -9.39 -6.66
C LEU A 73 -10.51 -8.95 -5.52
N GLY A 74 -10.74 -9.82 -4.53
CA GLY A 74 -11.55 -9.48 -3.36
C GLY A 74 -10.94 -8.36 -2.52
N GLY A 75 -9.63 -8.43 -2.25
CA GLY A 75 -8.89 -7.39 -1.55
C GLY A 75 -8.87 -6.07 -2.31
N TRP A 76 -8.61 -6.12 -3.62
CA TRP A 76 -8.63 -4.95 -4.49
C TRP A 76 -9.99 -4.23 -4.48
N LEU A 77 -11.09 -4.96 -4.62
CA LEU A 77 -12.43 -4.38 -4.60
C LEU A 77 -12.78 -3.82 -3.20
N ALA A 78 -12.51 -4.58 -2.13
CA ALA A 78 -12.80 -4.13 -0.77
C ALA A 78 -12.02 -2.87 -0.41
N THR A 79 -10.73 -2.82 -0.78
CA THR A 79 -9.87 -1.65 -0.53
C THR A 79 -10.27 -0.47 -1.41
N GLY A 80 -10.63 -0.71 -2.67
CA GLY A 80 -11.16 0.33 -3.54
C GLY A 80 -12.44 0.97 -2.97
N LEU A 81 -13.35 0.17 -2.42
CA LEU A 81 -14.55 0.66 -1.71
C LEU A 81 -14.19 1.44 -0.45
N LEU A 82 -13.23 0.95 0.35
CA LEU A 82 -12.75 1.68 1.53
C LEU A 82 -12.22 3.07 1.12
N ILE A 83 -11.38 3.14 0.08
CA ILE A 83 -10.85 4.41 -0.44
C ILE A 83 -11.99 5.31 -0.91
N TRP A 84 -12.97 4.78 -1.63
CA TRP A 84 -14.09 5.55 -2.16
C TRP A 84 -14.93 6.21 -1.05
N PHE A 85 -15.21 5.48 0.03
CA PHE A 85 -16.05 6.00 1.12
C PHE A 85 -15.26 6.78 2.17
N ALA A 86 -14.07 6.32 2.54
CA ALA A 86 -13.27 6.96 3.58
C ALA A 86 -12.31 8.04 3.05
N GLY A 87 -11.91 7.97 1.78
CA GLY A 87 -10.95 8.90 1.18
C GLY A 87 -11.30 10.37 1.37
N PRO A 88 -12.56 10.81 1.14
CA PRO A 88 -12.95 12.22 1.33
C PRO A 88 -12.83 12.72 2.78
N LEU A 89 -12.75 11.83 3.77
CA LEU A 89 -12.58 12.20 5.18
C LEU A 89 -11.13 12.53 5.53
N PHE A 90 -10.17 11.96 4.81
CA PHE A 90 -8.74 12.07 5.11
C PHE A 90 -7.95 12.83 4.04
N THR A 91 -8.47 12.90 2.83
CA THR A 91 -7.75 13.43 1.67
C THR A 91 -8.58 14.48 0.94
N PRO A 92 -7.95 15.42 0.24
CA PRO A 92 -8.64 16.38 -0.60
C PRO A 92 -9.06 15.80 -1.95
N LEU A 93 -8.93 14.49 -2.15
CA LEU A 93 -9.28 13.81 -3.39
C LEU A 93 -10.79 13.71 -3.55
N ALA A 94 -11.26 13.97 -4.76
CA ALA A 94 -12.66 13.84 -5.14
C ALA A 94 -12.81 13.35 -6.59
N GLY A 95 -13.99 12.86 -6.93
CA GLY A 95 -14.33 12.48 -8.30
C GLY A 95 -13.32 11.54 -8.95
N TYR A 96 -12.81 11.94 -10.12
CA TYR A 96 -11.88 11.13 -10.91
C TYR A 96 -10.56 10.83 -10.18
N GLY A 97 -9.99 11.79 -9.45
CA GLY A 97 -8.76 11.58 -8.68
C GLY A 97 -8.91 10.52 -7.61
N LEU A 98 -10.03 10.52 -6.90
CA LEU A 98 -10.35 9.50 -5.89
C LEU A 98 -10.53 8.12 -6.54
N LEU A 99 -11.19 8.05 -7.70
CA LEU A 99 -11.36 6.80 -8.45
C LEU A 99 -10.01 6.22 -8.89
N VAL A 100 -9.11 7.05 -9.41
CA VAL A 100 -7.76 6.59 -9.81
C VAL A 100 -7.00 6.03 -8.61
N VAL A 101 -7.05 6.69 -7.45
CA VAL A 101 -6.40 6.19 -6.23
C VAL A 101 -7.05 4.89 -5.76
N ALA A 102 -8.39 4.79 -5.80
CA ALA A 102 -9.12 3.58 -5.41
C ALA A 102 -8.77 2.35 -6.26
N VAL A 103 -8.43 2.57 -7.53
CA VAL A 103 -7.98 1.51 -8.44
C VAL A 103 -6.49 1.23 -8.29
N ALA A 104 -5.66 2.26 -8.31
CA ALA A 104 -4.21 2.11 -8.46
C ALA A 104 -3.49 1.74 -7.15
N LEU A 105 -3.95 2.25 -6.00
CA LEU A 105 -3.25 2.06 -4.73
C LEU A 105 -3.27 0.59 -4.25
N PRO A 106 -4.40 -0.14 -4.29
CA PRO A 106 -4.40 -1.56 -3.94
C PRO A 106 -3.55 -2.43 -4.88
N LEU A 107 -3.49 -2.06 -6.18
CA LEU A 107 -2.62 -2.73 -7.15
C LEU A 107 -1.15 -2.53 -6.80
N ALA A 108 -0.76 -1.31 -6.43
CA ALA A 108 0.60 -1.00 -6.01
C ALA A 108 0.98 -1.75 -4.72
N GLY A 109 0.09 -1.85 -3.74
CA GLY A 109 0.31 -2.63 -2.52
C GLY A 109 0.60 -4.09 -2.83
N PHE A 110 -0.25 -4.71 -3.66
CA PHE A 110 -0.02 -6.08 -4.12
C PHE A 110 1.32 -6.24 -4.85
N ALA A 111 1.65 -5.32 -5.75
CA ALA A 111 2.91 -5.37 -6.50
C ALA A 111 4.13 -5.21 -5.58
N GLY A 112 4.06 -4.33 -4.58
CA GLY A 112 5.11 -4.14 -3.57
C GLY A 112 5.39 -5.42 -2.78
N ASP A 113 4.34 -6.01 -2.19
CA ASP A 113 4.47 -7.25 -1.43
C ASP A 113 5.00 -8.42 -2.29
N VAL A 114 4.50 -8.60 -3.53
CA VAL A 114 5.02 -9.67 -4.41
C VAL A 114 6.47 -9.42 -4.78
N THR A 115 6.84 -8.18 -5.09
CA THR A 115 8.23 -7.82 -5.45
C THR A 115 9.17 -8.06 -4.26
N MET A 116 8.83 -7.60 -3.07
CA MET A 116 9.63 -7.82 -1.87
C MET A 116 9.73 -9.32 -1.53
N SER A 117 8.63 -10.06 -1.69
CA SER A 117 8.63 -11.51 -1.53
C SER A 117 9.56 -12.19 -2.53
N ALA A 118 9.56 -11.77 -3.80
CA ALA A 118 10.45 -12.31 -4.84
C ALA A 118 11.93 -12.08 -4.49
N VAL A 119 12.27 -10.85 -4.10
CA VAL A 119 13.65 -10.50 -3.68
C VAL A 119 14.09 -11.33 -2.47
N LYS A 120 13.24 -11.51 -1.47
CA LYS A 120 13.55 -12.37 -0.31
C LYS A 120 13.86 -13.80 -0.75
N ARG A 121 13.11 -14.36 -1.70
CA ARG A 121 13.39 -15.71 -2.23
C ARG A 121 14.69 -15.79 -3.02
N ASP A 122 14.97 -14.76 -3.82
CA ASP A 122 16.18 -14.68 -4.65
C ASP A 122 17.45 -14.67 -3.78
N ILE A 123 17.45 -13.97 -2.65
CA ILE A 123 18.57 -13.97 -1.69
C ILE A 123 18.53 -15.13 -0.67
N GLY A 124 17.61 -16.07 -0.82
CA GLY A 124 17.53 -17.29 -0.01
C GLY A 124 16.97 -17.09 1.42
N VAL A 125 16.26 -15.98 1.68
CA VAL A 125 15.64 -15.73 2.99
C VAL A 125 14.12 -15.72 2.90
N LYS A 126 13.46 -15.86 4.05
CA LYS A 126 12.01 -15.71 4.17
C LYS A 126 11.64 -14.35 4.77
N ASP A 127 12.34 -13.96 5.80
CA ASP A 127 12.11 -12.73 6.55
C ASP A 127 13.39 -11.88 6.50
N THR A 128 13.24 -10.55 6.47
CA THR A 128 14.39 -9.63 6.37
C THR A 128 15.20 -9.54 7.64
N SER A 129 14.60 -9.82 8.79
CA SER A 129 15.28 -9.91 10.09
C SER A 129 14.36 -10.60 11.12
N HIS A 130 14.88 -10.79 12.34
CA HIS A 130 14.13 -11.28 13.50
C HIS A 130 13.89 -10.18 14.55
N ALA A 131 13.86 -8.93 14.13
CA ALA A 131 13.76 -7.79 15.05
C ALA A 131 12.43 -7.74 15.80
N ILE A 132 11.34 -8.25 15.19
CA ILE A 132 10.02 -8.28 15.83
C ILE A 132 9.69 -9.75 16.15
N PRO A 133 9.64 -10.14 17.44
CA PRO A 133 9.35 -11.52 17.82
C PRO A 133 8.05 -12.04 17.22
N GLY A 134 8.10 -13.15 16.48
CA GLY A 134 6.95 -13.77 15.82
C GLY A 134 6.43 -13.07 14.55
N HIS A 135 7.03 -11.92 14.15
CA HIS A 135 6.53 -11.10 13.02
C HIS A 135 7.61 -10.73 11.98
N GLY A 136 8.84 -11.23 12.11
CA GLY A 136 9.92 -10.94 11.15
C GLY A 136 10.59 -9.58 11.35
N GLY A 137 11.02 -8.95 10.28
CA GLY A 137 11.66 -7.63 10.29
C GLY A 137 10.67 -6.47 10.12
N VAL A 138 11.14 -5.27 10.45
CA VAL A 138 10.38 -4.01 10.20
C VAL A 138 10.08 -3.85 8.70
N LEU A 139 11.04 -4.22 7.83
CA LEU A 139 10.86 -4.11 6.38
C LEU A 139 9.80 -5.10 5.85
N ASP A 140 9.61 -6.25 6.54
CA ASP A 140 8.55 -7.20 6.19
C ASP A 140 7.13 -6.66 6.48
N ARG A 141 7.03 -5.59 7.30
CA ARG A 141 5.78 -4.88 7.59
C ARG A 141 5.54 -3.69 6.67
N ALA A 142 6.57 -3.26 5.97
CA ALA A 142 6.54 -2.09 5.08
C ALA A 142 6.68 -2.47 3.59
N ASP A 143 6.61 -3.77 3.26
CA ASP A 143 6.85 -4.24 1.89
C ASP A 143 5.83 -3.66 0.90
N SER A 144 4.56 -3.65 1.21
CA SER A 144 3.52 -3.01 0.39
C SER A 144 3.67 -1.48 0.31
N LEU A 145 4.17 -0.84 1.39
CA LEU A 145 4.40 0.61 1.45
C LEU A 145 5.47 1.07 0.47
N THR A 146 6.41 0.22 0.09
CA THR A 146 7.48 0.57 -0.86
C THR A 146 6.93 1.03 -2.21
N PHE A 147 5.75 0.60 -2.59
CA PHE A 147 5.08 0.99 -3.83
C PHE A 147 3.89 1.92 -3.59
N THR A 148 3.15 1.74 -2.49
CA THR A 148 1.98 2.58 -2.22
C THR A 148 2.36 4.00 -1.83
N ALA A 149 3.45 4.20 -1.06
CA ALA A 149 3.85 5.52 -0.60
C ALA A 149 4.23 6.49 -1.74
N PRO A 150 5.14 6.14 -2.68
CA PRO A 150 5.45 7.02 -3.80
C PRO A 150 4.26 7.23 -4.73
N LEU A 151 3.49 6.17 -5.03
CA LEU A 151 2.32 6.30 -5.89
C LEU A 151 1.28 7.24 -5.29
N TYR A 152 0.95 7.06 -4.03
CA TYR A 152 -0.02 7.89 -3.33
C TYR A 152 0.40 9.36 -3.28
N PHE A 153 1.69 9.62 -2.96
CA PHE A 153 2.24 10.98 -2.96
C PHE A 153 2.07 11.65 -4.33
N HIS A 154 2.46 10.98 -5.42
CA HIS A 154 2.37 11.55 -6.75
C HIS A 154 0.93 11.73 -7.23
N LEU A 155 0.02 10.82 -6.89
CA LEU A 155 -1.40 10.97 -7.21
C LEU A 155 -2.05 12.13 -6.43
N LEU A 156 -1.69 12.32 -5.15
CA LEU A 156 -2.11 13.49 -4.39
C LEU A 156 -1.58 14.78 -5.02
N ALA A 157 -0.30 14.81 -5.37
CA ALA A 157 0.31 15.96 -6.04
C ALA A 157 -0.41 16.30 -7.35
N LEU A 158 -0.73 15.28 -8.15
CA LEU A 158 -1.37 15.46 -9.45
C LEU A 158 -2.82 15.96 -9.35
N PHE A 159 -3.62 15.37 -8.45
CA PHE A 159 -5.07 15.59 -8.44
C PHE A 159 -5.57 16.54 -7.37
N ALA A 160 -4.83 16.80 -6.32
CA ALA A 160 -5.34 17.52 -5.17
C ALA A 160 -4.48 18.71 -4.74
N LEU A 161 -3.17 18.56 -4.71
CA LEU A 161 -2.29 19.58 -4.14
C LEU A 161 -1.78 20.60 -5.18
N GLY A 162 -2.06 20.36 -6.45
CA GLY A 162 -1.49 21.17 -7.52
C GLY A 162 0.00 20.87 -7.74
N LYS A 163 0.62 21.50 -8.72
CA LYS A 163 2.07 21.32 -8.95
C LYS A 163 2.84 21.84 -7.75
N PHE A 164 3.69 20.95 -7.18
CA PHE A 164 4.75 21.37 -6.28
C PHE A 164 5.78 22.20 -7.00
#